data_c7e8b004f90a5d6533dd5aa80ed831e2
#
_entry.id   c7e8b004f90a5d6533dd5aa80ed831e2
#
_cell.length_a   1.000
_cell.length_b   1.000
_cell.length_c   1.000
_cell.angle_alpha   90.00
_cell.angle_beta   90.00
_cell.angle_gamma   90.00
#
_symmetry.space_group_name_H-M   'P 1'
#
loop_
_entity.id
_entity.type
_entity.pdbx_description
1 polymer ?
#
loop_
_entity_poly.entity_id
_entity_poly.type
_entity_poly.pdbx_seq_one_letter_code
_entity_poly.pdbx_strand_id
1 'polypeptide(L)'
;NAKARPYMVCRSGSAGIQRYAQTWCGDNYTSWKSLKYNIPIITGMGLSGQPNEGADIGGFAGPAPTEELFVRWVQNGIFQARFSIHSASNDNTVTEPWMFRESADTIRDAILLRYRFTPYLYSAEYEASQTGAPIMRALVYDFQNDPKAWEESFEFLFGRDILVANVLEEGAKTRTVYLPAGCKWYDWNDKFRCYEGGQTIEVPVTMATIPMFVREGAVIAMADNQLMTMEGDHTTALHLIVAPKGTTTTTLYDDDGITNDFKSGVYRKTTITTTAGERVTMNFASEGSYKDTVETIKVEMIAKEKSPFWVTLDGRKIEHFLTRRKFDAAAEGWYYSQSKKAVEVKYANPAKNHALTVSFEQFDLIGM
;
A
#
# COMPACT_ATOMS: atom_id res chain seq x y z
N ASN A 1 20.55 -16.57 -18.29
CA ASN A 1 21.15 -15.22 -18.41
C ASN A 1 21.75 -14.83 -17.05
N ALA A 2 23.09 -14.74 -16.94
CA ALA A 2 23.77 -14.43 -15.68
C ALA A 2 23.46 -13.02 -15.11
N LYS A 3 22.87 -12.16 -15.91
CA LYS A 3 22.47 -10.80 -15.50
C LYS A 3 21.05 -10.72 -14.94
N ALA A 4 20.18 -11.64 -15.27
CA ALA A 4 18.81 -11.64 -14.81
C ALA A 4 18.71 -12.08 -13.34
N ARG A 5 17.76 -11.51 -12.61
CA ARG A 5 17.38 -11.98 -11.27
C ARG A 5 16.74 -13.35 -11.40
N PRO A 6 17.14 -14.32 -10.57
CA PRO A 6 16.46 -15.61 -10.55
C PRO A 6 15.06 -15.42 -9.91
N TYR A 7 14.07 -16.08 -10.48
CA TYR A 7 12.78 -16.28 -9.85
C TYR A 7 12.64 -17.76 -9.49
N MET A 8 12.47 -18.04 -8.21
CA MET A 8 12.35 -19.39 -7.69
C MET A 8 11.25 -19.44 -6.65
N VAL A 9 10.39 -20.44 -6.76
CA VAL A 9 9.35 -20.76 -5.77
C VAL A 9 9.66 -22.14 -5.21
N CYS A 10 9.70 -22.26 -3.89
CA CYS A 10 9.99 -23.50 -3.19
C CYS A 10 8.86 -23.85 -2.23
N ARG A 11 8.37 -25.07 -2.31
CA ARG A 11 7.44 -25.63 -1.34
C ARG A 11 8.19 -26.09 -0.09
N SER A 12 7.64 -25.83 1.08
CA SER A 12 8.16 -26.35 2.35
C SER A 12 9.59 -25.86 2.69
N GLY A 13 9.80 -24.56 2.58
CA GLY A 13 11.07 -23.95 2.99
C GLY A 13 11.24 -23.89 4.51
N SER A 14 12.49 -23.81 4.95
CA SER A 14 12.87 -23.52 6.34
C SER A 14 13.58 -22.17 6.43
N ALA A 15 13.85 -21.70 7.65
CA ALA A 15 14.60 -20.48 7.88
C ALA A 15 15.92 -20.48 7.08
N GLY A 16 16.16 -19.44 6.29
CA GLY A 16 17.27 -19.33 5.34
C GLY A 16 16.85 -19.47 3.87
N ILE A 17 15.69 -20.10 3.58
CA ILE A 17 15.21 -20.25 2.19
C ILE A 17 14.87 -18.91 1.55
N GLN A 18 14.46 -17.90 2.31
CA GLN A 18 14.14 -16.55 1.84
C GLN A 18 15.29 -15.90 1.07
N ARG A 19 16.51 -16.38 1.24
CA ARG A 19 17.70 -15.90 0.49
C ARG A 19 17.69 -16.32 -0.98
N TYR A 20 16.90 -17.33 -1.33
CA TYR A 20 16.95 -18.00 -2.63
C TYR A 20 15.60 -18.12 -3.31
N ALA A 21 14.52 -18.27 -2.53
CA ALA A 21 13.22 -18.60 -3.06
C ALA A 21 12.09 -17.93 -2.28
N GLN A 22 11.01 -17.69 -2.99
CA GLN A 22 9.69 -17.40 -2.46
C GLN A 22 9.03 -18.71 -2.02
N THR A 23 8.21 -18.67 -0.97
CA THR A 23 7.37 -19.79 -0.56
C THR A 23 5.89 -19.47 -0.71
N TRP A 24 5.00 -20.44 -0.45
CA TRP A 24 3.56 -20.25 -0.44
C TRP A 24 2.86 -21.21 0.53
N CYS A 25 1.59 -20.96 0.81
CA CYS A 25 0.79 -21.74 1.77
C CYS A 25 0.49 -23.19 1.34
N GLY A 26 0.99 -23.64 0.20
CA GLY A 26 0.75 -24.98 -0.35
C GLY A 26 -0.66 -25.15 -0.91
N ASP A 27 -1.14 -26.38 -0.99
CA ASP A 27 -2.40 -26.78 -1.63
C ASP A 27 -3.58 -26.51 -0.71
N ASN A 28 -3.90 -25.25 -0.50
CA ASN A 28 -5.01 -24.85 0.36
C ASN A 28 -6.37 -25.28 -0.24
N TYR A 29 -7.27 -25.71 0.62
CA TYR A 29 -8.61 -26.12 0.22
C TYR A 29 -9.50 -24.90 0.00
N THR A 30 -10.34 -24.93 -1.04
CA THR A 30 -11.28 -23.85 -1.37
C THR A 30 -12.36 -23.75 -0.29
N SER A 31 -12.21 -22.81 0.62
CA SER A 31 -13.15 -22.56 1.71
C SER A 31 -12.90 -21.22 2.41
N TRP A 32 -13.91 -20.66 3.04
CA TRP A 32 -13.79 -19.51 3.93
C TRP A 32 -12.79 -19.75 5.07
N LYS A 33 -12.72 -20.98 5.57
CA LYS A 33 -11.74 -21.36 6.59
C LYS A 33 -10.32 -21.19 6.08
N SER A 34 -9.99 -21.65 4.88
CA SER A 34 -8.66 -21.51 4.31
C SER A 34 -8.31 -20.06 4.03
N LEU A 35 -9.22 -19.26 3.45
CA LEU A 35 -9.05 -17.82 3.29
C LEU A 35 -8.67 -17.16 4.61
N LYS A 36 -9.42 -17.44 5.66
CA LYS A 36 -9.22 -16.87 7.00
C LYS A 36 -7.86 -17.27 7.59
N TYR A 37 -7.52 -18.55 7.55
CA TYR A 37 -6.31 -19.07 8.18
C TYR A 37 -5.04 -18.90 7.35
N ASN A 38 -5.13 -18.55 6.07
CA ASN A 38 -3.97 -18.12 5.31
C ASN A 38 -3.33 -16.84 5.90
N ILE A 39 -4.12 -15.97 6.56
CA ILE A 39 -3.62 -14.77 7.21
C ILE A 39 -2.59 -15.09 8.29
N PRO A 40 -2.90 -15.86 9.36
CA PRO A 40 -1.91 -16.21 10.37
C PRO A 40 -0.76 -17.08 9.84
N ILE A 41 -0.96 -17.87 8.79
CA ILE A 41 0.14 -18.61 8.15
C ILE A 41 1.14 -17.63 7.54
N ILE A 42 0.67 -16.69 6.71
CA ILE A 42 1.54 -15.73 6.01
C ILE A 42 2.22 -14.78 7.01
N THR A 43 1.46 -14.25 7.97
CA THR A 43 2.02 -13.35 8.99
C THR A 43 2.99 -14.08 9.92
N GLY A 44 2.74 -15.35 10.24
CA GLY A 44 3.64 -16.21 11.01
C GLY A 44 4.93 -16.53 10.25
N MET A 45 4.86 -16.77 8.94
CA MET A 45 6.05 -16.90 8.08
C MET A 45 6.86 -15.63 8.06
N GLY A 46 6.20 -14.46 7.97
CA GLY A 46 6.82 -13.15 8.08
C GLY A 46 7.57 -12.96 9.40
N LEU A 47 6.94 -13.30 10.54
CA LEU A 47 7.58 -13.28 11.86
C LEU A 47 8.77 -14.24 11.96
N SER A 48 8.79 -15.31 11.14
CA SER A 48 9.88 -16.27 11.05
C SER A 48 11.00 -15.84 10.08
N GLY A 49 10.96 -14.61 9.57
CA GLY A 49 11.96 -14.06 8.65
C GLY A 49 11.79 -14.50 7.20
N GLN A 50 10.60 -14.95 6.80
CA GLN A 50 10.24 -15.32 5.43
C GLN A 50 9.16 -14.35 4.91
N PRO A 51 9.55 -13.14 4.50
CA PRO A 51 8.60 -12.06 4.20
C PRO A 51 7.88 -12.24 2.86
N ASN A 52 8.46 -12.99 1.92
CA ASN A 52 7.93 -13.16 0.58
C ASN A 52 7.07 -14.42 0.49
N GLU A 53 5.83 -14.30 0.91
CA GLU A 53 4.86 -15.40 1.09
C GLU A 53 3.52 -15.04 0.45
N GLY A 54 2.71 -16.05 0.14
CA GLY A 54 1.34 -15.89 -0.32
C GLY A 54 0.58 -17.21 -0.40
N ALA A 55 -0.70 -17.13 -0.65
CA ALA A 55 -1.57 -18.28 -0.85
C ALA A 55 -1.96 -18.43 -2.33
N ASP A 56 -2.47 -19.60 -2.70
CA ASP A 56 -3.18 -19.78 -3.97
C ASP A 56 -4.57 -19.16 -3.84
N ILE A 57 -4.78 -18.07 -4.58
CA ILE A 57 -5.98 -17.25 -4.47
C ILE A 57 -7.14 -17.95 -5.16
N GLY A 58 -8.24 -18.07 -4.43
CA GLY A 58 -9.41 -18.83 -4.86
C GLY A 58 -9.44 -20.28 -4.36
N GLY A 59 -8.32 -20.75 -3.77
CA GLY A 59 -8.12 -22.12 -3.30
C GLY A 59 -7.56 -23.02 -4.38
N PHE A 60 -6.64 -23.92 -3.99
CA PHE A 60 -5.99 -24.85 -4.91
C PHE A 60 -6.77 -26.13 -5.08
N ALA A 61 -7.21 -26.76 -4.01
CA ALA A 61 -7.90 -28.05 -4.00
C ALA A 61 -9.38 -27.94 -3.57
N GLY A 62 -10.18 -28.93 -3.93
CA GLY A 62 -11.60 -28.99 -3.58
C GLY A 62 -12.50 -28.36 -4.64
N PRO A 63 -13.73 -27.97 -4.31
CA PRO A 63 -14.68 -27.42 -5.28
C PRO A 63 -14.24 -26.03 -5.76
N ALA A 64 -14.78 -25.60 -6.91
CA ALA A 64 -14.65 -24.20 -7.31
C ALA A 64 -15.25 -23.28 -6.25
N PRO A 65 -14.65 -22.10 -6.00
CA PRO A 65 -15.17 -21.15 -5.02
C PRO A 65 -16.51 -20.57 -5.47
N THR A 66 -17.35 -20.21 -4.50
CA THR A 66 -18.47 -19.31 -4.76
C THR A 66 -17.95 -17.95 -5.21
N GLU A 67 -18.77 -17.18 -5.92
CA GLU A 67 -18.40 -15.86 -6.39
C GLU A 67 -17.93 -14.93 -5.27
N GLU A 68 -18.68 -14.89 -4.15
CA GLU A 68 -18.28 -14.08 -3.00
C GLU A 68 -16.94 -14.52 -2.40
N LEU A 69 -16.74 -15.83 -2.20
CA LEU A 69 -15.49 -16.36 -1.67
C LEU A 69 -14.30 -15.98 -2.58
N PHE A 70 -14.47 -16.09 -3.90
CA PHE A 70 -13.40 -15.71 -4.84
C PHE A 70 -13.08 -14.21 -4.77
N VAL A 71 -14.10 -13.35 -4.79
CA VAL A 71 -13.91 -11.90 -4.64
C VAL A 71 -13.15 -11.57 -3.36
N ARG A 72 -13.56 -12.13 -2.23
CA ARG A 72 -12.91 -11.89 -0.93
C ARG A 72 -11.48 -12.41 -0.89
N TRP A 73 -11.22 -13.52 -1.57
CA TRP A 73 -9.85 -14.05 -1.68
C TRP A 73 -8.95 -13.15 -2.54
N VAL A 74 -9.44 -12.64 -3.67
CA VAL A 74 -8.71 -11.65 -4.45
C VAL A 74 -8.44 -10.40 -3.63
N GLN A 75 -9.43 -9.87 -2.91
CA GLN A 75 -9.30 -8.72 -2.03
C GLN A 75 -8.29 -8.92 -0.88
N ASN A 76 -8.11 -10.14 -0.41
CA ASN A 76 -7.03 -10.48 0.53
C ASN A 76 -5.69 -10.62 -0.20
N GLY A 77 -5.67 -11.31 -1.33
CA GLY A 77 -4.47 -11.64 -2.07
C GLY A 77 -3.69 -10.43 -2.57
N ILE A 78 -4.36 -9.32 -2.88
CA ILE A 78 -3.68 -8.11 -3.39
C ILE A 78 -2.68 -7.51 -2.41
N PHE A 79 -2.72 -7.86 -1.13
CA PHE A 79 -1.79 -7.43 -0.09
C PHE A 79 -0.68 -8.44 0.21
N GLN A 80 -0.75 -9.63 -0.36
CA GLN A 80 0.28 -10.65 -0.20
C GLN A 80 1.48 -10.35 -1.11
N ALA A 81 2.70 -10.68 -0.68
CA ALA A 81 3.89 -10.54 -1.51
C ALA A 81 3.75 -11.35 -2.81
N ARG A 82 3.41 -12.63 -2.70
CA ARG A 82 3.02 -13.47 -3.83
C ARG A 82 1.52 -13.32 -4.09
N PHE A 83 1.17 -12.79 -5.25
CA PHE A 83 -0.21 -12.74 -5.75
C PHE A 83 -0.35 -13.73 -6.92
N SER A 84 -1.06 -14.83 -6.69
CA SER A 84 -1.26 -15.85 -7.71
C SER A 84 -2.67 -16.44 -7.60
N ILE A 85 -3.50 -16.17 -8.59
CA ILE A 85 -4.75 -16.93 -8.77
C ILE A 85 -4.35 -18.26 -9.35
N HIS A 86 -4.54 -19.34 -8.59
CA HIS A 86 -4.03 -20.66 -8.92
C HIS A 86 -4.90 -21.75 -8.33
N SER A 87 -5.20 -22.76 -9.13
CA SER A 87 -6.04 -23.90 -8.74
C SER A 87 -5.58 -25.18 -9.41
N ALA A 88 -5.96 -26.33 -8.87
CA ALA A 88 -5.80 -27.61 -9.54
C ALA A 88 -6.62 -27.67 -10.82
N SER A 89 -6.13 -28.38 -11.83
CA SER A 89 -6.72 -28.42 -13.16
C SER A 89 -7.38 -29.77 -13.51
N ASN A 90 -7.43 -30.71 -12.55
CA ASN A 90 -7.77 -32.10 -12.81
C ASN A 90 -9.20 -32.50 -12.49
N ASP A 91 -10.03 -31.58 -11.96
CA ASP A 91 -11.36 -31.88 -11.43
C ASP A 91 -12.39 -30.76 -11.61
N ASN A 92 -12.27 -29.96 -12.65
CA ASN A 92 -13.11 -28.79 -12.92
C ASN A 92 -13.00 -27.68 -11.86
N THR A 93 -11.93 -27.62 -11.09
CA THR A 93 -11.67 -26.59 -10.09
C THR A 93 -10.90 -25.39 -10.65
N VAL A 94 -10.59 -25.37 -11.94
CA VAL A 94 -9.94 -24.23 -12.60
C VAL A 94 -10.76 -22.98 -12.32
N THR A 95 -10.10 -21.99 -11.74
CA THR A 95 -10.75 -20.76 -11.30
C THR A 95 -10.03 -19.57 -11.92
N GLU A 96 -10.77 -18.75 -12.65
CA GLU A 96 -10.26 -17.59 -13.36
C GLU A 96 -11.15 -16.36 -13.12
N PRO A 97 -10.59 -15.14 -13.06
CA PRO A 97 -11.37 -13.92 -12.75
C PRO A 97 -12.58 -13.68 -13.64
N TRP A 98 -12.47 -14.02 -14.93
CA TRP A 98 -13.54 -13.81 -15.94
C TRP A 98 -14.71 -14.80 -15.82
N MET A 99 -14.60 -15.81 -14.97
CA MET A 99 -15.70 -16.76 -14.73
C MET A 99 -16.82 -16.14 -13.89
N PHE A 100 -16.52 -15.11 -13.11
CA PHE A 100 -17.43 -14.41 -12.20
C PHE A 100 -17.91 -13.09 -12.81
N ARG A 101 -18.85 -13.20 -13.77
CA ARG A 101 -19.26 -12.08 -14.62
C ARG A 101 -19.92 -10.93 -13.87
N GLU A 102 -20.71 -11.23 -12.84
CA GLU A 102 -21.42 -10.21 -12.05
C GLU A 102 -20.46 -9.41 -11.17
N SER A 103 -19.37 -10.01 -10.73
CA SER A 103 -18.32 -9.38 -9.90
C SER A 103 -17.05 -9.03 -10.68
N ALA A 104 -17.05 -9.15 -12.01
CA ALA A 104 -15.85 -8.93 -12.83
C ALA A 104 -15.24 -7.54 -12.61
N ASP A 105 -16.06 -6.51 -12.49
CA ASP A 105 -15.62 -5.14 -12.22
C ASP A 105 -14.99 -5.02 -10.82
N THR A 106 -15.60 -5.61 -9.81
CA THR A 106 -15.07 -5.63 -8.43
C THR A 106 -13.73 -6.36 -8.34
N ILE A 107 -13.60 -7.48 -9.04
CA ILE A 107 -12.35 -8.26 -9.13
C ILE A 107 -11.27 -7.44 -9.83
N ARG A 108 -11.61 -6.83 -10.97
CA ARG A 108 -10.68 -5.97 -11.73
C ARG A 108 -10.21 -4.79 -10.89
N ASP A 109 -11.11 -4.11 -10.20
CA ASP A 109 -10.79 -2.95 -9.37
C ASP A 109 -9.83 -3.33 -8.23
N ALA A 110 -10.01 -4.50 -7.60
CA ALA A 110 -9.10 -5.01 -6.60
C ALA A 110 -7.70 -5.29 -7.20
N ILE A 111 -7.63 -5.91 -8.37
CA ILE A 111 -6.35 -6.18 -9.06
C ILE A 111 -5.67 -4.86 -9.47
N LEU A 112 -6.43 -3.90 -10.01
CA LEU A 112 -5.92 -2.57 -10.35
C LEU A 112 -5.40 -1.83 -9.12
N LEU A 113 -6.05 -1.99 -7.96
CA LEU A 113 -5.55 -1.42 -6.71
C LEU A 113 -4.17 -1.98 -6.35
N ARG A 114 -3.92 -3.29 -6.53
CA ARG A 114 -2.58 -3.87 -6.36
C ARG A 114 -1.57 -3.24 -7.31
N TYR A 115 -1.91 -3.08 -8.59
CA TYR A 115 -1.03 -2.42 -9.55
C TYR A 115 -0.70 -0.99 -9.13
N ARG A 116 -1.69 -0.26 -8.62
CA ARG A 116 -1.45 1.08 -8.07
C ARG A 116 -0.54 1.07 -6.86
N PHE A 117 -0.56 0.03 -6.02
CA PHE A 117 0.35 -0.13 -4.89
C PHE A 117 1.77 -0.55 -5.30
N THR A 118 2.09 -0.72 -6.57
CA THR A 118 3.41 -1.18 -7.02
C THR A 118 4.58 -0.39 -6.41
N PRO A 119 4.59 0.96 -6.38
CA PRO A 119 5.70 1.70 -5.76
C PRO A 119 5.83 1.43 -4.26
N TYR A 120 4.71 1.29 -3.57
CA TYR A 120 4.67 0.98 -2.14
C TYR A 120 5.13 -0.45 -1.85
N LEU A 121 4.58 -1.41 -2.59
CA LEU A 121 4.91 -2.83 -2.45
C LEU A 121 6.38 -3.08 -2.77
N TYR A 122 6.90 -2.53 -3.86
CA TYR A 122 8.29 -2.72 -4.26
C TYR A 122 9.27 -2.12 -3.24
N SER A 123 8.90 -0.99 -2.64
CA SER A 123 9.66 -0.41 -1.53
C SER A 123 9.62 -1.27 -0.26
N ALA A 124 8.48 -1.93 0.03
CA ALA A 124 8.38 -2.89 1.12
C ALA A 124 9.19 -4.17 0.86
N GLU A 125 9.26 -4.64 -0.39
CA GLU A 125 10.14 -5.73 -0.83
C GLU A 125 11.62 -5.37 -0.64
N TYR A 126 11.99 -4.13 -0.98
CA TYR A 126 13.33 -3.62 -0.72
C TYR A 126 13.64 -3.60 0.78
N GLU A 127 12.75 -3.05 1.63
CA GLU A 127 12.89 -3.08 3.09
C GLU A 127 13.07 -4.52 3.59
N ALA A 128 12.23 -5.44 3.13
CA ALA A 128 12.31 -6.86 3.46
C ALA A 128 13.67 -7.47 3.09
N SER A 129 14.24 -7.11 1.94
CA SER A 129 15.56 -7.57 1.49
C SER A 129 16.71 -7.07 2.36
N GLN A 130 16.55 -5.91 3.00
CA GLN A 130 17.57 -5.28 3.85
C GLN A 130 17.47 -5.70 5.32
N THR A 131 16.26 -5.90 5.82
CA THR A 131 15.98 -6.03 7.26
C THR A 131 15.30 -7.35 7.63
N GLY A 132 14.72 -8.06 6.67
CA GLY A 132 13.83 -9.18 6.90
C GLY A 132 12.42 -8.78 7.36
N ALA A 133 12.07 -7.50 7.33
CA ALA A 133 10.74 -7.03 7.72
C ALA A 133 9.65 -7.67 6.85
N PRO A 134 8.57 -8.18 7.44
CA PRO A 134 7.49 -8.79 6.66
C PRO A 134 6.73 -7.74 5.85
N ILE A 135 6.23 -8.16 4.66
CA ILE A 135 5.41 -7.34 3.79
C ILE A 135 3.96 -7.34 4.28
N MET A 136 3.42 -8.52 4.53
CA MET A 136 2.16 -8.71 5.25
C MET A 136 2.49 -8.99 6.71
N ARG A 137 2.26 -8.03 7.61
CA ARG A 137 2.76 -8.03 8.99
C ARG A 137 1.70 -8.40 10.00
N ALA A 138 2.00 -9.30 10.92
CA ALA A 138 1.21 -9.45 12.14
C ALA A 138 1.20 -8.13 12.93
N LEU A 139 0.09 -7.77 13.54
CA LEU A 139 -0.02 -6.51 14.30
C LEU A 139 1.05 -6.40 15.39
N VAL A 140 1.38 -7.50 16.06
CA VAL A 140 2.40 -7.55 17.12
C VAL A 140 3.79 -7.17 16.64
N TYR A 141 4.08 -7.26 15.33
CA TYR A 141 5.38 -6.86 14.79
C TYR A 141 5.70 -5.38 15.06
N ASP A 142 4.73 -4.50 14.84
CA ASP A 142 4.86 -3.06 15.06
C ASP A 142 4.27 -2.56 16.38
N PHE A 143 3.32 -3.31 16.99
CA PHE A 143 2.55 -2.91 18.17
C PHE A 143 2.80 -3.82 19.38
N GLN A 144 4.06 -4.06 19.71
CA GLN A 144 4.48 -4.98 20.79
C GLN A 144 3.99 -4.57 22.18
N ASN A 145 3.75 -3.28 22.41
CA ASN A 145 3.28 -2.74 23.67
C ASN A 145 1.74 -2.70 23.80
N ASP A 146 1.03 -3.14 22.78
CA ASP A 146 -0.42 -3.23 22.77
C ASP A 146 -0.83 -4.69 23.00
N PRO A 147 -1.41 -5.04 24.19
CA PRO A 147 -1.77 -6.42 24.49
C PRO A 147 -2.75 -7.04 23.47
N LYS A 148 -3.66 -6.25 22.89
CA LYS A 148 -4.60 -6.75 21.89
C LYS A 148 -3.96 -7.06 20.55
N ALA A 149 -2.82 -6.47 20.24
CA ALA A 149 -2.07 -6.80 19.03
C ALA A 149 -1.43 -8.20 19.07
N TRP A 150 -1.40 -8.86 20.23
CA TRP A 150 -0.93 -10.24 20.41
C TRP A 150 -2.03 -11.28 20.14
N GLU A 151 -3.28 -10.84 20.14
CA GLU A 151 -4.41 -11.70 19.86
C GLU A 151 -4.62 -11.82 18.34
N GLU A 152 -5.09 -12.99 17.87
CA GLU A 152 -5.40 -13.17 16.47
C GLU A 152 -6.75 -12.52 16.14
N SER A 153 -6.70 -11.41 15.43
CA SER A 153 -7.88 -10.68 14.94
C SER A 153 -8.15 -10.91 13.45
N PHE A 154 -7.27 -11.63 12.76
CA PHE A 154 -7.25 -11.78 11.30
C PHE A 154 -7.12 -10.43 10.58
N GLU A 155 -6.48 -9.49 11.23
CA GLU A 155 -6.04 -8.21 10.68
C GLU A 155 -4.54 -8.23 10.54
N PHE A 156 -4.04 -7.41 9.63
CA PHE A 156 -2.60 -7.32 9.40
C PHE A 156 -2.23 -5.93 8.88
N LEU A 157 -0.94 -5.61 8.92
CA LEU A 157 -0.41 -4.45 8.22
C LEU A 157 0.09 -4.88 6.84
N PHE A 158 -0.26 -4.11 5.80
CA PHE A 158 0.39 -4.14 4.51
C PHE A 158 1.52 -3.11 4.51
N GLY A 159 2.76 -3.60 4.43
CA GLY A 159 3.92 -2.79 4.77
C GLY A 159 3.82 -2.31 6.22
N ARG A 160 4.27 -1.08 6.47
CA ARG A 160 4.25 -0.46 7.80
C ARG A 160 2.98 0.37 8.06
N ASP A 161 2.32 0.82 7.01
CA ASP A 161 1.49 2.03 7.07
C ASP A 161 0.01 1.79 6.79
N ILE A 162 -0.40 0.60 6.35
CA ILE A 162 -1.79 0.29 6.01
C ILE A 162 -2.28 -0.89 6.84
N LEU A 163 -3.25 -0.64 7.73
CA LEU A 163 -3.99 -1.70 8.39
C LEU A 163 -5.07 -2.23 7.44
N VAL A 164 -5.14 -3.54 7.29
CA VAL A 164 -6.13 -4.25 6.46
C VAL A 164 -6.94 -5.20 7.31
N ALA A 165 -8.25 -5.12 7.20
CA ALA A 165 -9.21 -6.00 7.87
C ALA A 165 -10.17 -6.62 6.85
N ASN A 166 -9.71 -7.64 6.12
CA ASN A 166 -10.52 -8.30 5.10
C ASN A 166 -11.86 -8.85 5.65
N VAL A 167 -12.85 -8.90 4.78
CA VAL A 167 -14.11 -9.62 5.05
C VAL A 167 -13.84 -11.10 4.87
N LEU A 168 -14.12 -11.89 5.91
CA LEU A 168 -13.74 -13.31 6.02
C LEU A 168 -14.93 -14.24 6.29
N GLU A 169 -16.14 -13.71 6.16
CA GLU A 169 -17.39 -14.45 6.41
C GLU A 169 -18.39 -14.16 5.29
N GLU A 170 -19.06 -15.21 4.84
CA GLU A 170 -20.06 -15.15 3.79
C GLU A 170 -21.24 -14.24 4.17
N GLY A 171 -21.65 -13.39 3.25
CA GLY A 171 -22.81 -12.51 3.42
C GLY A 171 -22.65 -11.41 4.47
N ALA A 172 -21.42 -11.19 4.98
CA ALA A 172 -21.16 -10.15 5.98
C ALA A 172 -21.58 -8.76 5.48
N LYS A 173 -22.22 -7.99 6.37
CA LYS A 173 -22.63 -6.60 6.13
C LYS A 173 -21.78 -5.63 6.92
N THR A 174 -21.04 -6.12 7.90
CA THR A 174 -20.11 -5.36 8.74
C THR A 174 -18.85 -6.17 8.99
N ARG A 175 -17.76 -5.47 9.31
CA ARG A 175 -16.49 -6.05 9.78
C ARG A 175 -16.10 -5.34 11.06
N THR A 176 -15.93 -6.09 12.13
CA THR A 176 -15.34 -5.60 13.37
C THR A 176 -13.84 -5.46 13.20
N VAL A 177 -13.28 -4.29 13.49
CA VAL A 177 -11.85 -3.96 13.28
C VAL A 177 -11.26 -3.44 14.58
N TYR A 178 -10.16 -4.02 15.01
CA TYR A 178 -9.34 -3.46 16.07
C TYR A 178 -8.29 -2.49 15.49
N LEU A 179 -8.29 -1.27 15.97
CA LEU A 179 -7.30 -0.26 15.61
C LEU A 179 -6.21 -0.22 16.68
N PRO A 180 -4.97 -0.70 16.42
CA PRO A 180 -3.90 -0.75 17.41
C PRO A 180 -3.63 0.58 18.09
N ALA A 181 -3.30 0.52 19.39
CA ALA A 181 -3.04 1.68 20.23
C ALA A 181 -1.70 2.38 19.85
N GLY A 182 -1.56 3.64 20.24
CA GLY A 182 -0.30 4.41 20.13
C GLY A 182 -0.21 5.31 18.90
N CYS A 183 -1.18 5.27 17.99
CA CYS A 183 -1.30 6.19 16.87
C CYS A 183 -2.76 6.39 16.47
N LYS A 184 -2.99 7.36 15.58
CA LYS A 184 -4.29 7.53 14.92
C LYS A 184 -4.34 6.72 13.63
N TRP A 185 -5.56 6.43 13.21
CA TRP A 185 -5.89 5.69 12.00
C TRP A 185 -6.89 6.47 11.16
N TYR A 186 -6.70 6.49 9.85
CA TYR A 186 -7.54 7.22 8.92
C TYR A 186 -8.22 6.24 7.96
N ASP A 187 -9.55 6.20 7.97
CA ASP A 187 -10.34 5.27 7.16
C ASP A 187 -10.18 5.58 5.67
N TRP A 188 -9.62 4.64 4.93
CA TRP A 188 -9.42 4.75 3.48
C TRP A 188 -10.73 4.95 2.72
N ASN A 189 -11.79 4.28 3.17
CA ASN A 189 -13.08 4.23 2.49
C ASN A 189 -14.03 5.35 2.90
N ASP A 190 -13.79 6.01 4.05
CA ASP A 190 -14.62 7.11 4.57
C ASP A 190 -13.87 8.45 4.63
N LYS A 191 -13.35 8.88 3.48
CA LYS A 191 -12.74 10.22 3.29
C LYS A 191 -11.65 10.54 4.34
N PHE A 192 -10.88 9.55 4.73
CA PHE A 192 -9.87 9.64 5.78
C PHE A 192 -10.43 10.05 7.15
N ARG A 193 -11.64 9.62 7.48
CA ARG A 193 -12.17 9.79 8.82
C ARG A 193 -11.18 9.27 9.85
N CYS A 194 -10.88 10.12 10.84
CA CYS A 194 -9.89 9.85 11.87
C CYS A 194 -10.49 9.06 13.03
N TYR A 195 -9.75 8.05 13.47
CA TYR A 195 -10.02 7.28 14.69
C TYR A 195 -8.78 7.29 15.59
N GLU A 196 -9.00 7.37 16.90
CA GLU A 196 -7.95 7.09 17.86
C GLU A 196 -7.64 5.58 17.89
N GLY A 197 -6.38 5.22 18.08
CA GLY A 197 -6.02 3.81 18.30
C GLY A 197 -6.45 3.28 19.66
N GLY A 198 -6.33 1.96 19.88
CA GLY A 198 -6.72 1.29 21.11
C GLY A 198 -8.22 1.01 21.22
N GLN A 199 -8.95 1.02 20.11
CA GLN A 199 -10.38 0.76 20.10
C GLN A 199 -10.78 -0.24 19.02
N THR A 200 -11.92 -0.86 19.24
CA THR A 200 -12.59 -1.70 18.24
C THR A 200 -13.76 -0.94 17.65
N ILE A 201 -13.85 -0.94 16.33
CA ILE A 201 -14.93 -0.30 15.57
C ILE A 201 -15.66 -1.32 14.70
N GLU A 202 -16.86 -0.99 14.27
CA GLU A 202 -17.62 -1.75 13.29
C GLU A 202 -17.71 -0.96 11.98
N VAL A 203 -17.29 -1.58 10.88
CA VAL A 203 -17.24 -0.98 9.56
C VAL A 203 -18.29 -1.61 8.66
N PRO A 204 -19.21 -0.83 8.04
CA PRO A 204 -20.13 -1.37 7.06
C PRO A 204 -19.37 -1.82 5.81
N VAL A 205 -19.78 -2.96 5.24
CA VAL A 205 -19.12 -3.53 4.07
C VAL A 205 -20.13 -3.93 2.99
N THR A 206 -19.70 -3.75 1.76
CA THR A 206 -20.33 -4.28 0.55
C THR A 206 -19.37 -5.24 -0.14
N MET A 207 -19.78 -5.87 -1.24
CA MET A 207 -18.88 -6.74 -2.03
C MET A 207 -17.61 -6.02 -2.49
N ALA A 208 -17.68 -4.73 -2.78
CA ALA A 208 -16.53 -3.94 -3.22
C ALA A 208 -15.67 -3.37 -2.08
N THR A 209 -16.12 -3.46 -0.82
CA THR A 209 -15.43 -2.84 0.31
C THR A 209 -14.25 -3.70 0.78
N ILE A 210 -13.07 -3.11 0.84
CA ILE A 210 -11.89 -3.64 1.52
C ILE A 210 -11.59 -2.68 2.67
N PRO A 211 -11.90 -3.05 3.93
CA PRO A 211 -11.59 -2.19 5.07
C PRO A 211 -10.10 -1.99 5.22
N MET A 212 -9.67 -0.74 5.06
CA MET A 212 -8.27 -0.31 5.15
C MET A 212 -8.16 0.99 5.93
N PHE A 213 -7.07 1.15 6.68
CA PHE A 213 -6.79 2.35 7.47
C PHE A 213 -5.35 2.78 7.30
N VAL A 214 -5.15 4.05 7.04
CA VAL A 214 -3.83 4.68 6.93
C VAL A 214 -3.33 5.01 8.33
N ARG A 215 -2.13 4.57 8.65
CA ARG A 215 -1.46 4.88 9.92
C ARG A 215 -1.02 6.34 9.97
N GLU A 216 -1.17 6.98 11.11
CA GLU A 216 -0.59 8.29 11.37
C GLU A 216 0.93 8.27 11.22
N GLY A 217 1.50 9.21 10.48
CA GLY A 217 2.92 9.27 10.12
C GLY A 217 3.27 8.64 8.77
N ALA A 218 2.30 8.05 8.09
CA ALA A 218 2.50 7.35 6.81
C ALA A 218 2.76 8.28 5.62
N VAL A 219 3.55 7.78 4.67
CA VAL A 219 3.63 8.24 3.28
C VAL A 219 3.46 7.02 2.39
N ILE A 220 2.30 6.89 1.75
CA ILE A 220 1.96 5.75 0.90
C ILE A 220 2.11 6.16 -0.56
N ALA A 221 3.02 5.51 -1.26
CA ALA A 221 3.29 5.78 -2.67
C ALA A 221 2.45 4.87 -3.57
N MET A 222 1.73 5.45 -4.52
CA MET A 222 0.90 4.73 -5.47
C MET A 222 1.18 5.20 -6.89
N ALA A 223 1.05 4.32 -7.87
CA ALA A 223 0.98 4.73 -9.27
C ALA A 223 -0.38 5.41 -9.55
N ASP A 224 -0.36 6.58 -10.18
CA ASP A 224 -1.56 7.32 -10.62
C ASP A 224 -1.79 7.18 -12.14
N ASN A 225 -0.82 6.66 -12.87
CA ASN A 225 -0.99 6.20 -14.25
C ASN A 225 -1.47 4.74 -14.26
N GLN A 226 -2.14 4.35 -15.35
CA GLN A 226 -2.57 2.98 -15.55
C GLN A 226 -1.36 2.10 -15.86
N LEU A 227 -1.25 1.00 -15.11
CA LEU A 227 -0.28 -0.07 -15.34
C LEU A 227 -1.05 -1.30 -15.83
N MET A 228 -0.71 -1.81 -17.00
CA MET A 228 -1.34 -3.00 -17.61
C MET A 228 -0.49 -4.25 -17.45
N THR A 229 0.81 -4.07 -17.33
CA THR A 229 1.80 -5.13 -17.13
C THR A 229 2.96 -4.61 -16.29
N MET A 230 3.62 -5.50 -15.57
CA MET A 230 4.84 -5.15 -14.83
C MET A 230 6.10 -5.25 -15.69
N GLU A 231 6.02 -5.78 -16.90
CA GLU A 231 7.19 -6.00 -17.77
C GLU A 231 7.52 -4.79 -18.65
N GLY A 232 6.62 -3.92 -18.92
CA GLY A 232 6.86 -2.78 -19.82
C GLY A 232 6.32 -1.45 -19.34
N ASP A 233 5.46 -1.49 -18.34
CA ASP A 233 4.85 -0.29 -17.81
C ASP A 233 5.62 0.19 -16.57
N HIS A 234 5.85 1.49 -16.50
CA HIS A 234 6.49 2.13 -15.35
C HIS A 234 5.55 3.13 -14.70
N THR A 235 5.79 3.41 -13.43
CA THR A 235 5.13 4.51 -12.74
C THR A 235 5.64 5.84 -13.32
N THR A 236 4.79 6.52 -14.07
CA THR A 236 5.07 7.85 -14.64
C THR A 236 4.36 8.97 -13.88
N ALA A 237 3.30 8.65 -13.18
CA ALA A 237 2.59 9.55 -12.29
C ALA A 237 2.55 8.92 -10.89
N LEU A 238 3.13 9.62 -9.90
CA LEU A 238 3.20 9.17 -8.51
C LEU A 238 2.14 9.89 -7.67
N HIS A 239 1.35 9.14 -6.93
CA HIS A 239 0.40 9.65 -5.94
C HIS A 239 0.88 9.28 -4.54
N LEU A 240 1.14 10.28 -3.71
CA LEU A 240 1.52 10.12 -2.32
C LEU A 240 0.34 10.46 -1.40
N ILE A 241 -0.13 9.48 -0.63
CA ILE A 241 -1.08 9.71 0.46
C ILE A 241 -0.27 9.93 1.72
N VAL A 242 -0.46 11.06 2.39
CA VAL A 242 0.37 11.51 3.50
C VAL A 242 -0.48 11.77 4.73
N ALA A 243 -0.16 11.14 5.85
CA ALA A 243 -0.78 11.34 7.16
C ALA A 243 0.27 11.92 8.14
N PRO A 244 0.51 13.24 8.17
CA PRO A 244 1.67 13.82 8.85
C PRO A 244 1.62 13.62 10.37
N LYS A 245 2.77 13.23 10.96
CA LYS A 245 2.98 13.18 12.42
C LYS A 245 4.45 13.36 12.79
N GLY A 246 4.76 14.33 13.63
CA GLY A 246 6.14 14.55 14.09
C GLY A 246 7.11 14.62 12.91
N THR A 247 8.26 13.97 13.05
CA THR A 247 9.20 13.77 11.93
C THR A 247 9.27 12.29 11.60
N THR A 248 8.90 11.94 10.37
CA THR A 248 8.92 10.57 9.86
C THR A 248 9.72 10.48 8.57
N THR A 249 10.24 9.29 8.29
CA THR A 249 11.01 9.02 7.08
C THR A 249 10.44 7.81 6.36
N THR A 250 10.21 7.96 5.05
CA THR A 250 9.77 6.89 4.16
C THR A 250 10.80 6.74 3.04
N THR A 251 11.14 5.50 2.70
CA THR A 251 12.02 5.18 1.59
C THR A 251 11.20 4.62 0.44
N LEU A 252 11.35 5.22 -0.73
CA LEU A 252 10.88 4.65 -2.00
C LEU A 252 12.09 4.07 -2.73
N TYR A 253 11.92 2.86 -3.25
CA TYR A 253 12.96 2.18 -4.02
C TYR A 253 12.43 1.79 -5.40
N ASP A 254 13.27 1.98 -6.42
CA ASP A 254 12.98 1.61 -7.79
C ASP A 254 14.25 1.14 -8.52
N ASP A 255 14.09 0.23 -9.46
CA ASP A 255 15.10 -0.24 -10.40
C ASP A 255 14.41 -0.91 -11.61
N ASP A 256 15.13 -1.63 -12.47
CA ASP A 256 14.52 -2.26 -13.64
C ASP A 256 13.67 -3.51 -13.34
N GLY A 257 13.65 -3.99 -12.10
CA GLY A 257 12.92 -5.19 -11.69
C GLY A 257 13.44 -6.52 -12.26
N ILE A 258 14.38 -6.50 -13.18
CA ILE A 258 14.77 -7.64 -14.02
C ILE A 258 16.22 -8.04 -13.82
N THR A 259 17.15 -7.08 -13.79
CA THR A 259 18.60 -7.36 -13.76
C THR A 259 19.19 -7.26 -12.37
N ASN A 260 20.43 -7.75 -12.23
CA ASN A 260 21.24 -7.57 -11.03
C ASN A 260 22.05 -6.24 -11.03
N ASP A 261 21.78 -5.33 -11.95
CA ASP A 261 22.54 -4.08 -12.11
C ASP A 261 22.40 -3.16 -10.90
N PHE A 262 21.32 -3.31 -10.11
CA PHE A 262 21.17 -2.63 -8.81
C PHE A 262 22.36 -2.86 -7.86
N LYS A 263 23.04 -4.02 -7.94
CA LYS A 263 24.27 -4.31 -7.15
C LYS A 263 25.45 -3.42 -7.54
N SER A 264 25.39 -2.83 -8.72
CA SER A 264 26.38 -1.88 -9.25
C SER A 264 25.92 -0.41 -9.17
N GLY A 265 24.88 -0.13 -8.37
CA GLY A 265 24.37 1.23 -8.15
C GLY A 265 23.29 1.67 -9.14
N VAL A 266 22.83 0.80 -10.06
CA VAL A 266 21.73 1.11 -10.97
C VAL A 266 20.39 0.85 -10.28
N TYR A 267 20.10 1.68 -9.32
CA TYR A 267 18.83 1.76 -8.59
C TYR A 267 18.50 3.23 -8.33
N ARG A 268 17.30 3.53 -7.93
CA ARG A 268 16.89 4.82 -7.39
C ARG A 268 16.29 4.60 -6.00
N LYS A 269 16.85 5.27 -5.00
CA LYS A 269 16.30 5.30 -3.66
C LYS A 269 15.97 6.75 -3.30
N THR A 270 14.69 7.02 -3.05
CA THR A 270 14.22 8.34 -2.65
C THR A 270 13.79 8.30 -1.18
N THR A 271 14.47 9.06 -0.36
CA THR A 271 14.13 9.27 1.05
C THR A 271 13.23 10.48 1.15
N ILE A 272 12.02 10.30 1.68
CA ILE A 272 11.05 11.37 1.95
C ILE A 272 11.02 11.59 3.46
N THR A 273 11.53 12.73 3.92
CA THR A 273 11.44 13.14 5.31
C THR A 273 10.29 14.12 5.47
N THR A 274 9.25 13.71 6.20
CA THR A 274 8.07 14.53 6.48
C THR A 274 8.13 15.06 7.91
N THR A 275 8.09 16.38 8.08
CA THR A 275 8.03 17.04 9.39
C THR A 275 6.70 17.75 9.52
N ALA A 276 5.91 17.34 10.53
CA ALA A 276 4.57 17.86 10.79
C ALA A 276 4.61 18.99 11.83
N GLY A 277 3.76 20.00 11.64
CA GLY A 277 3.59 21.16 12.52
C GLY A 277 2.52 22.09 11.97
N GLU A 278 2.60 23.38 12.29
CA GLU A 278 1.83 24.40 11.57
C GLU A 278 2.31 24.55 10.13
N ARG A 279 3.54 24.16 9.86
CA ARG A 279 4.08 23.87 8.53
C ARG A 279 4.33 22.38 8.44
N VAL A 280 3.85 21.77 7.37
CA VAL A 280 4.20 20.39 7.03
C VAL A 280 5.19 20.45 5.87
N THR A 281 6.41 19.98 6.09
CA THR A 281 7.47 19.96 5.08
C THR A 281 7.80 18.52 4.71
N MET A 282 7.84 18.25 3.41
CA MET A 282 8.31 17.00 2.83
C MET A 282 9.60 17.27 2.05
N ASN A 283 10.71 16.70 2.51
CA ASN A 283 12.00 16.78 1.83
C ASN A 283 12.26 15.49 1.08
N PHE A 284 12.51 15.59 -0.20
CA PHE A 284 12.82 14.48 -1.11
C PHE A 284 14.31 14.47 -1.41
N ALA A 285 14.99 13.40 -1.07
CA ALA A 285 16.40 13.19 -1.36
C ALA A 285 16.58 11.85 -2.08
N SER A 286 17.12 11.90 -3.28
CA SER A 286 17.30 10.72 -4.14
C SER A 286 18.77 10.38 -4.35
N GLU A 287 19.07 9.08 -4.38
CA GLU A 287 20.38 8.51 -4.68
C GLU A 287 20.27 7.33 -5.66
N GLY A 288 21.39 6.94 -6.27
CA GLY A 288 21.48 5.89 -7.29
C GLY A 288 21.44 6.46 -8.71
N SER A 289 21.73 5.60 -9.69
CA SER A 289 21.88 5.99 -11.09
C SER A 289 20.73 5.53 -12.00
N TYR A 290 19.74 4.83 -11.47
CA TYR A 290 18.57 4.43 -12.25
C TYR A 290 17.75 5.67 -12.66
N LYS A 291 17.35 5.70 -13.92
CA LYS A 291 16.59 6.83 -14.47
C LYS A 291 15.23 6.94 -13.79
N ASP A 292 14.92 8.12 -13.28
CA ASP A 292 13.59 8.42 -12.76
C ASP A 292 12.55 8.36 -13.89
N THR A 293 11.59 7.51 -13.76
CA THR A 293 10.47 7.37 -14.71
C THR A 293 9.28 8.24 -14.34
N VAL A 294 9.25 8.76 -13.11
CA VAL A 294 8.16 9.61 -12.60
C VAL A 294 8.24 10.99 -13.24
N GLU A 295 7.21 11.39 -13.95
CA GLU A 295 7.07 12.69 -14.60
C GLU A 295 6.28 13.68 -13.73
N THR A 296 5.28 13.18 -13.01
CA THR A 296 4.39 14.00 -12.17
C THR A 296 4.23 13.42 -10.77
N ILE A 297 4.11 14.31 -9.80
CA ILE A 297 3.85 13.94 -8.40
C ILE A 297 2.56 14.62 -7.95
N LYS A 298 1.66 13.82 -7.40
CA LYS A 298 0.47 14.27 -6.68
C LYS A 298 0.62 13.91 -5.21
N VAL A 299 0.38 14.86 -4.32
CA VAL A 299 0.35 14.65 -2.87
C VAL A 299 -1.06 14.86 -2.38
N GLU A 300 -1.64 13.88 -1.71
CA GLU A 300 -2.89 13.99 -0.97
C GLU A 300 -2.57 13.92 0.52
N MET A 301 -2.46 15.08 1.14
CA MET A 301 -2.06 15.20 2.54
C MET A 301 -3.30 15.33 3.42
N ILE A 302 -3.49 14.36 4.32
CA ILE A 302 -4.52 14.42 5.36
C ILE A 302 -4.19 15.60 6.27
N ALA A 303 -5.10 16.55 6.35
CA ALA A 303 -4.86 17.85 6.96
C ALA A 303 -5.81 18.12 8.12
N LYS A 304 -5.65 19.29 8.70
CA LYS A 304 -6.56 19.87 9.70
C LYS A 304 -7.89 20.29 9.04
N GLU A 305 -8.88 20.64 9.84
CA GLU A 305 -10.19 21.11 9.39
C GLU A 305 -10.15 22.49 8.70
N LYS A 306 -8.98 23.06 8.49
CA LYS A 306 -8.80 24.36 7.83
C LYS A 306 -7.90 24.22 6.60
N SER A 307 -8.20 24.99 5.56
CA SER A 307 -7.33 25.11 4.38
C SER A 307 -5.98 25.71 4.78
N PRO A 308 -4.88 25.27 4.16
CA PRO A 308 -3.61 25.97 4.30
C PRO A 308 -3.70 27.41 3.73
N PHE A 309 -2.79 28.26 4.16
CA PHE A 309 -2.68 29.62 3.63
C PHE A 309 -1.84 29.67 2.38
N TRP A 310 -0.83 28.80 2.29
CA TRP A 310 0.02 28.69 1.11
C TRP A 310 0.72 27.34 1.03
N VAL A 311 1.15 27.02 -0.20
CA VAL A 311 1.97 25.85 -0.50
C VAL A 311 3.17 26.32 -1.34
N THR A 312 4.36 25.81 -1.02
CA THR A 312 5.58 26.09 -1.79
C THR A 312 6.26 24.83 -2.28
N LEU A 313 6.85 24.92 -3.45
CA LEU A 313 7.79 23.95 -4.00
C LEU A 313 9.16 24.63 -4.12
N ASP A 314 10.17 24.12 -3.41
CA ASP A 314 11.50 24.73 -3.30
C ASP A 314 11.46 26.22 -2.91
N GLY A 315 10.57 26.58 -1.99
CA GLY A 315 10.36 27.97 -1.55
C GLY A 315 9.51 28.83 -2.49
N ARG A 316 9.25 28.41 -3.73
CA ARG A 316 8.37 29.12 -4.66
C ARG A 316 6.90 28.79 -4.35
N LYS A 317 6.07 29.82 -4.12
CA LYS A 317 4.62 29.64 -3.96
C LYS A 317 4.02 29.10 -5.24
N ILE A 318 3.12 28.10 -5.09
CA ILE A 318 2.34 27.53 -6.19
C ILE A 318 0.86 27.93 -6.07
N GLU A 319 0.15 27.91 -7.20
CA GLU A 319 -1.19 28.46 -7.34
C GLU A 319 -2.24 27.69 -6.50
N HIS A 320 -3.10 28.43 -5.84
CA HIS A 320 -4.28 27.90 -5.13
C HIS A 320 -5.51 27.88 -6.03
N PHE A 321 -6.11 26.73 -6.20
CA PHE A 321 -7.37 26.58 -6.92
C PHE A 321 -8.53 26.39 -5.95
N LEU A 322 -9.54 27.24 -6.09
CA LEU A 322 -10.74 27.19 -5.24
C LEU A 322 -11.76 26.12 -5.70
N THR A 323 -11.61 25.59 -6.89
CA THR A 323 -12.51 24.57 -7.43
C THR A 323 -11.77 23.36 -7.96
N ARG A 324 -12.34 22.18 -7.72
CA ARG A 324 -11.85 20.89 -8.24
C ARG A 324 -11.60 20.96 -9.74
N ARG A 325 -12.55 21.45 -10.54
CA ARG A 325 -12.45 21.52 -12.00
C ARG A 325 -11.21 22.30 -12.48
N LYS A 326 -10.92 23.45 -11.84
CA LYS A 326 -9.74 24.26 -12.21
C LYS A 326 -8.44 23.56 -11.81
N PHE A 327 -8.42 22.98 -10.61
CA PHE A 327 -7.29 22.20 -10.13
C PHE A 327 -7.00 21.01 -11.06
N ASP A 328 -8.02 20.23 -11.45
CA ASP A 328 -7.83 19.06 -12.30
C ASP A 328 -7.29 19.44 -13.70
N ALA A 329 -7.66 20.59 -14.22
CA ALA A 329 -7.19 21.10 -15.52
C ALA A 329 -5.78 21.72 -15.48
N ALA A 330 -5.25 22.10 -14.30
CA ALA A 330 -3.93 22.71 -14.19
C ALA A 330 -2.82 21.64 -14.21
N ALA A 331 -1.62 22.04 -14.63
CA ALA A 331 -0.43 21.18 -14.56
C ALA A 331 0.24 21.21 -13.18
N GLU A 332 0.15 22.34 -12.48
CA GLU A 332 0.72 22.56 -11.15
C GLU A 332 -0.24 23.35 -10.29
N GLY A 333 -0.26 23.11 -8.99
CA GLY A 333 -1.00 23.89 -8.00
C GLY A 333 -1.53 23.04 -6.86
N TRP A 334 -2.40 23.63 -6.05
CA TRP A 334 -3.00 22.93 -4.93
C TRP A 334 -4.49 23.28 -4.75
N TYR A 335 -5.19 22.36 -4.09
CA TYR A 335 -6.60 22.43 -3.80
C TYR A 335 -6.86 21.86 -2.40
N TYR A 336 -7.74 22.50 -1.62
CA TYR A 336 -8.18 21.95 -0.36
C TYR A 336 -9.54 21.27 -0.51
N SER A 337 -9.57 19.96 -0.29
CA SER A 337 -10.79 19.17 -0.26
C SER A 337 -11.44 19.25 1.13
N GLN A 338 -12.46 20.09 1.27
CA GLN A 338 -13.17 20.25 2.53
C GLN A 338 -13.87 18.95 2.97
N SER A 339 -14.38 18.16 2.03
CA SER A 339 -15.06 16.90 2.33
C SER A 339 -14.12 15.79 2.83
N LYS A 340 -12.85 15.79 2.38
CA LYS A 340 -11.81 14.85 2.81
C LYS A 340 -10.91 15.42 3.91
N LYS A 341 -11.00 16.73 4.18
CA LYS A 341 -10.06 17.47 5.03
C LYS A 341 -8.60 17.22 4.61
N ALA A 342 -8.38 17.23 3.31
CA ALA A 342 -7.09 16.92 2.69
C ALA A 342 -6.64 18.04 1.75
N VAL A 343 -5.32 18.27 1.74
CA VAL A 343 -4.68 19.18 0.77
C VAL A 343 -4.16 18.32 -0.38
N GLU A 344 -4.64 18.61 -1.58
CA GLU A 344 -4.14 17.97 -2.80
C GLU A 344 -3.20 18.94 -3.51
N VAL A 345 -1.99 18.47 -3.78
CA VAL A 345 -0.95 19.23 -4.49
C VAL A 345 -0.50 18.41 -5.68
N LYS A 346 -0.30 19.04 -6.83
CA LYS A 346 0.32 18.38 -7.99
C LYS A 346 1.36 19.27 -8.64
N TYR A 347 2.41 18.64 -9.15
CA TYR A 347 3.52 19.31 -9.81
C TYR A 347 4.33 18.35 -10.70
N ALA A 348 5.05 18.91 -11.66
CA ALA A 348 6.03 18.14 -12.44
C ALA A 348 7.19 17.70 -11.55
N ASN A 349 7.59 16.43 -11.62
CA ASN A 349 8.72 15.93 -10.84
C ASN A 349 10.01 16.66 -11.23
N PRO A 350 10.68 17.36 -10.29
CA PRO A 350 11.94 18.05 -10.60
C PRO A 350 13.10 17.11 -10.96
N ALA A 351 12.93 15.79 -10.77
CA ALA A 351 13.95 14.76 -10.96
C ALA A 351 15.25 15.01 -10.16
N LYS A 352 15.17 15.79 -9.09
CA LYS A 352 16.26 16.18 -8.19
C LYS A 352 15.73 16.26 -6.75
N ASN A 353 16.64 16.48 -5.80
CA ASN A 353 16.24 16.79 -4.43
C ASN A 353 15.39 18.06 -4.42
N HIS A 354 14.28 18.03 -3.70
CA HIS A 354 13.34 19.15 -3.60
C HIS A 354 12.55 19.11 -2.29
N ALA A 355 11.86 20.20 -2.00
CA ALA A 355 11.03 20.32 -0.81
C ALA A 355 9.64 20.85 -1.17
N LEU A 356 8.61 20.17 -0.64
CA LEU A 356 7.23 20.62 -0.65
C LEU A 356 6.87 21.08 0.77
N THR A 357 6.34 22.31 0.92
CA THR A 357 5.87 22.83 2.20
C THR A 357 4.41 23.27 2.09
N VAL A 358 3.59 22.80 3.04
CA VAL A 358 2.18 23.18 3.21
C VAL A 358 2.06 23.94 4.53
N SER A 359 1.67 25.21 4.51
CA SER A 359 1.59 26.05 5.71
C SER A 359 0.16 26.38 6.12
N PHE A 360 -0.11 26.14 7.40
CA PHE A 360 -1.34 26.53 8.10
C PHE A 360 -1.13 27.78 8.97
N GLU A 361 0.03 28.41 8.89
CA GLU A 361 0.34 29.69 9.57
C GLU A 361 -0.21 30.86 8.74
N GLN A 362 -0.93 31.75 9.39
CA GLN A 362 -1.53 32.92 8.75
C GLN A 362 -0.48 33.97 8.35
N PHE A 363 0.54 34.15 9.18
CA PHE A 363 1.60 35.11 8.95
C PHE A 363 2.94 34.41 8.85
N ASP A 364 3.49 34.42 7.66
CA ASP A 364 4.85 33.95 7.42
C ASP A 364 5.72 35.17 7.09
N LEU A 365 6.50 35.60 8.09
CA LEU A 365 7.43 36.70 7.96
C LEU A 365 8.65 36.40 7.06
N ILE A 366 8.78 35.16 6.56
CA ILE A 366 9.91 34.73 5.71
C ILE A 366 9.68 35.06 4.23
N GLY A 367 8.56 35.61 3.88
CA GLY A 367 8.19 35.92 2.50
C GLY A 367 8.00 37.41 2.18
N MET A 368 8.43 38.29 3.06
CA MET A 368 8.47 39.75 2.77
C MET A 368 9.83 40.20 2.29
#